data_622b3d72bed14fea0bae29d792742cef
#
_entry.id   622b3d72bed14fea0bae29d792742cef
#
_cell.length_a   1.000
_cell.length_b   1.000
_cell.length_c   1.000
_cell.angle_alpha   90.00
_cell.angle_beta   90.00
_cell.angle_gamma   90.00
#
_symmetry.space_group_name_H-M   'P 1'
#
loop_
_entity.id
_entity.type
_entity.pdbx_description
1 polymer ?
#
loop_
_entity_poly.entity_id
_entity_poly.type
_entity_poly.pdbx_seq_one_letter_code
_entity_poly.pdbx_strand_id
1 'polypeptide(L)'
;MKTVTVEQFKSFRPCWLETAEGREKFARIAAIRNEWTALDVLNLPDVSAQDKLWSVLREEFIDAPILHEFACRCAEYALSFVESPDPRSIAAIEAKRKWLRGEITGAELYDAWDDASGAACAAAQDSAQVAAWDAARAAAMDAAWAATMDDAWDAAREHEVEILRELLKEGGNQ
;
A
#
# COMPACT_ATOMS: atom_id res chain seq x y z
N MET A 1 17.69 -10.03 5.96
CA MET A 1 16.36 -9.48 6.30
C MET A 1 16.49 -8.75 7.64
N LYS A 2 16.00 -7.52 7.75
CA LYS A 2 16.05 -6.72 8.99
C LYS A 2 15.10 -7.27 10.04
N THR A 3 15.45 -7.08 11.32
CA THR A 3 14.58 -7.40 12.47
C THR A 3 14.31 -6.14 13.28
N VAL A 4 13.13 -6.09 13.88
CA VAL A 4 12.69 -5.03 14.79
C VAL A 4 12.32 -5.66 16.11
N THR A 5 12.80 -5.07 17.21
CA THR A 5 12.46 -5.52 18.57
C THR A 5 11.07 -5.01 18.97
N VAL A 6 10.47 -5.67 19.97
CA VAL A 6 9.19 -5.24 20.56
C VAL A 6 9.26 -3.79 21.07
N GLU A 7 10.38 -3.37 21.66
CA GLU A 7 10.55 -1.99 22.15
C GLU A 7 10.67 -0.96 21.01
N GLN A 8 11.41 -1.29 19.95
CA GLN A 8 11.46 -0.45 18.75
C GLN A 8 10.07 -0.31 18.13
N PHE A 9 9.31 -1.41 18.04
CA PHE A 9 7.95 -1.38 17.51
C PHE A 9 7.03 -0.45 18.30
N LYS A 10 7.09 -0.50 19.64
CA LYS A 10 6.33 0.43 20.50
C LYS A 10 6.67 1.89 20.23
N SER A 11 7.94 2.19 19.89
CA SER A 11 8.36 3.56 19.59
C SER A 11 7.69 4.15 18.34
N PHE A 12 7.16 3.32 17.43
CA PHE A 12 6.39 3.75 16.27
C PHE A 12 4.99 4.28 16.61
N ARG A 13 4.53 4.09 17.85
CA ARG A 13 3.24 4.56 18.38
C ARG A 13 2.04 4.15 17.54
N PRO A 14 1.82 2.85 17.34
CA PRO A 14 0.64 2.40 16.59
C PRO A 14 -0.65 2.80 17.31
N CYS A 15 -1.58 3.41 16.58
CA CYS A 15 -2.82 3.96 17.14
C CYS A 15 -3.69 2.89 17.85
N TRP A 16 -3.66 1.65 17.37
CA TRP A 16 -4.39 0.54 17.99
C TRP A 16 -3.86 0.14 19.38
N LEU A 17 -2.63 0.52 19.77
CA LEU A 17 -2.15 0.39 21.15
C LEU A 17 -2.83 1.35 22.13
N GLU A 18 -3.58 2.33 21.66
CA GLU A 18 -4.38 3.21 22.52
C GLU A 18 -5.63 2.49 23.06
N THR A 19 -6.10 1.44 22.37
CA THR A 19 -7.24 0.63 22.82
C THR A 19 -6.81 -0.48 23.80
N ALA A 20 -7.75 -0.92 24.66
CA ALA A 20 -7.49 -2.03 25.60
C ALA A 20 -7.29 -3.35 24.83
N GLU A 21 -8.11 -3.61 23.82
CA GLU A 21 -8.05 -4.79 22.96
C GLU A 21 -6.72 -4.86 22.18
N GLY A 22 -6.31 -3.76 21.57
CA GLY A 22 -5.02 -3.69 20.83
C GLY A 22 -3.82 -3.94 21.73
N ARG A 23 -3.83 -3.40 22.96
CA ARG A 23 -2.75 -3.68 23.93
C ARG A 23 -2.71 -5.16 24.35
N GLU A 24 -3.86 -5.78 24.57
CA GLU A 24 -3.93 -7.20 24.92
C GLU A 24 -3.44 -8.08 23.77
N LYS A 25 -3.90 -7.81 22.55
CA LYS A 25 -3.45 -8.50 21.33
C LYS A 25 -1.94 -8.37 21.13
N PHE A 26 -1.41 -7.16 21.26
CA PHE A 26 0.02 -6.91 21.15
C PHE A 26 0.81 -7.66 22.24
N ALA A 27 0.34 -7.66 23.49
CA ALA A 27 1.01 -8.38 24.57
C ALA A 27 1.11 -9.88 24.30
N ARG A 28 0.07 -10.49 23.72
CA ARG A 28 0.09 -11.91 23.29
C ARG A 28 1.14 -12.15 22.21
N ILE A 29 1.19 -11.30 21.19
CA ILE A 29 2.16 -11.40 20.09
C ILE A 29 3.57 -11.17 20.60
N ALA A 30 3.81 -10.14 21.41
CA ALA A 30 5.11 -9.80 21.98
C ALA A 30 5.67 -10.88 22.93
N ALA A 31 4.80 -11.69 23.53
CA ALA A 31 5.21 -12.81 24.37
C ALA A 31 5.82 -13.99 23.59
N ILE A 32 5.59 -14.07 22.27
CA ILE A 32 6.09 -15.17 21.43
C ILE A 32 7.59 -15.03 21.19
N ARG A 33 8.06 -13.82 20.87
CA ARG A 33 9.47 -13.49 20.62
C ARG A 33 9.73 -12.00 20.75
N ASN A 34 10.97 -11.61 20.96
CA ASN A 34 11.36 -10.20 21.09
C ASN A 34 11.74 -9.54 19.76
N GLU A 35 12.14 -10.30 18.76
CA GLU A 35 12.58 -9.80 17.44
C GLU A 35 11.70 -10.36 16.33
N TRP A 36 11.32 -9.49 15.41
CA TRP A 36 10.39 -9.79 14.34
C TRP A 36 10.93 -9.30 13.01
N THR A 37 10.85 -10.15 11.98
CA THR A 37 11.05 -9.75 10.59
C THR A 37 9.74 -9.25 9.99
N ALA A 38 9.81 -8.56 8.85
CA ALA A 38 8.60 -8.18 8.11
C ALA A 38 7.75 -9.41 7.74
N LEU A 39 8.37 -10.51 7.31
CA LEU A 39 7.64 -11.75 6.98
C LEU A 39 6.94 -12.37 8.19
N ASP A 40 7.57 -12.33 9.37
CA ASP A 40 6.91 -12.80 10.60
C ASP A 40 5.63 -12.02 10.88
N VAL A 41 5.67 -10.68 10.76
CA VAL A 41 4.50 -9.81 10.98
C VAL A 41 3.42 -10.04 9.93
N LEU A 42 3.79 -10.14 8.64
CA LEU A 42 2.85 -10.40 7.56
C LEU A 42 2.12 -11.75 7.70
N ASN A 43 2.76 -12.73 8.35
CA ASN A 43 2.19 -14.05 8.58
C ASN A 43 1.42 -14.20 9.90
N LEU A 44 1.28 -13.13 10.69
CA LEU A 44 0.50 -13.18 11.93
C LEU A 44 -0.97 -13.51 11.64
N PRO A 45 -1.54 -14.52 12.33
CA PRO A 45 -2.97 -14.74 12.30
C PRO A 45 -3.69 -13.61 13.05
N ASP A 46 -4.95 -13.41 12.74
CA ASP A 46 -5.85 -12.47 13.47
C ASP A 46 -5.39 -11.00 13.51
N VAL A 47 -4.45 -10.62 12.63
CA VAL A 47 -4.05 -9.22 12.40
C VAL A 47 -4.55 -8.81 11.03
N SER A 48 -5.25 -7.66 10.94
CA SER A 48 -5.78 -7.16 9.68
C SER A 48 -4.64 -6.86 8.69
N ALA A 49 -4.91 -6.98 7.38
CA ALA A 49 -3.95 -6.61 6.34
C ALA A 49 -3.47 -5.18 6.51
N GLN A 50 -4.37 -4.26 6.85
CA GLN A 50 -4.04 -2.86 7.11
C GLN A 50 -3.02 -2.71 8.25
N ASP A 51 -3.23 -3.39 9.39
CA ASP A 51 -2.31 -3.31 10.54
C ASP A 51 -0.95 -3.95 10.22
N LYS A 52 -0.95 -5.05 9.46
CA LYS A 52 0.28 -5.69 8.97
C LYS A 52 1.10 -4.72 8.11
N LEU A 53 0.48 -4.15 7.07
CA LEU A 53 1.14 -3.19 6.17
C LEU A 53 1.59 -1.96 6.92
N TRP A 54 0.73 -1.36 7.76
CA TRP A 54 1.12 -0.22 8.59
C TRP A 54 2.35 -0.52 9.44
N SER A 55 2.45 -1.73 9.98
CA SER A 55 3.55 -2.15 10.84
C SER A 55 4.87 -2.25 10.09
N VAL A 56 4.88 -2.82 8.88
CA VAL A 56 6.12 -3.22 8.19
C VAL A 56 6.58 -2.26 7.09
N LEU A 57 5.72 -1.37 6.56
CA LEU A 57 6.07 -0.44 5.48
C LEU A 57 6.94 0.72 6.01
N ARG A 58 8.15 0.38 6.43
CA ARG A 58 9.16 1.31 6.94
C ARG A 58 10.57 0.76 6.81
N GLU A 59 11.54 1.65 6.74
CA GLU A 59 12.94 1.26 6.47
C GLU A 59 13.58 0.46 7.61
N GLU A 60 13.03 0.50 8.82
CA GLU A 60 13.49 -0.33 9.93
C GLU A 60 13.25 -1.83 9.68
N PHE A 61 12.21 -2.19 8.94
CA PHE A 61 11.88 -3.57 8.57
C PHE A 61 12.38 -3.96 7.18
N ILE A 62 12.28 -3.06 6.21
CA ILE A 62 12.42 -3.35 4.78
C ILE A 62 13.36 -2.33 4.14
N ASP A 63 14.25 -2.78 3.28
CA ASP A 63 15.16 -1.87 2.56
C ASP A 63 14.40 -0.98 1.56
N ALA A 64 14.80 0.29 1.46
CA ALA A 64 14.15 1.29 0.63
C ALA A 64 13.90 0.84 -0.83
N PRO A 65 14.82 0.15 -1.52
CA PRO A 65 14.53 -0.34 -2.87
C PRO A 65 13.36 -1.31 -2.96
N ILE A 66 13.17 -2.17 -1.95
CA ILE A 66 12.03 -3.11 -1.88
C ILE A 66 10.73 -2.34 -1.63
N LEU A 67 10.73 -1.34 -0.73
CA LEU A 67 9.57 -0.47 -0.48
C LEU A 67 9.16 0.29 -1.76
N HIS A 68 10.11 0.76 -2.53
CA HIS A 68 9.85 1.43 -3.80
C HIS A 68 9.27 0.48 -4.85
N GLU A 69 9.83 -0.73 -4.99
CA GLU A 69 9.28 -1.72 -5.92
C GLU A 69 7.88 -2.19 -5.49
N PHE A 70 7.65 -2.33 -4.19
CA PHE A 70 6.31 -2.58 -3.66
C PHE A 70 5.30 -1.53 -4.11
N ALA A 71 5.64 -0.24 -3.99
CA ALA A 71 4.79 0.85 -4.45
C ALA A 71 4.52 0.78 -5.98
N CYS A 72 5.52 0.40 -6.78
CA CYS A 72 5.34 0.20 -8.22
C CYS A 72 4.37 -0.95 -8.52
N ARG A 73 4.50 -2.09 -7.85
CA ARG A 73 3.60 -3.26 -8.04
C ARG A 73 2.17 -2.96 -7.58
N CYS A 74 1.98 -2.20 -6.49
CA CYS A 74 0.66 -1.76 -6.07
C CYS A 74 0.00 -0.82 -7.10
N ALA A 75 0.78 0.09 -7.68
CA ALA A 75 0.28 0.97 -8.74
C ALA A 75 -0.10 0.19 -10.02
N GLU A 76 0.71 -0.78 -10.43
CA GLU A 76 0.39 -1.68 -11.55
C GLU A 76 -0.90 -2.48 -11.29
N TYR A 77 -1.04 -3.00 -10.07
CA TYR A 77 -2.25 -3.70 -9.66
C TYR A 77 -3.49 -2.79 -9.76
N ALA A 78 -3.40 -1.56 -9.25
CA ALA A 78 -4.49 -0.60 -9.37
C ALA A 78 -4.83 -0.28 -10.84
N LEU A 79 -3.83 -0.11 -11.70
CA LEU A 79 -4.04 0.13 -13.14
C LEU A 79 -4.66 -1.09 -13.86
N SER A 80 -4.51 -2.31 -13.35
CA SER A 80 -5.09 -3.51 -13.95
C SER A 80 -6.62 -3.52 -13.91
N PHE A 81 -7.26 -2.72 -13.05
CA PHE A 81 -8.71 -2.56 -12.98
C PHE A 81 -9.26 -1.50 -13.95
N VAL A 82 -8.36 -0.76 -14.61
CA VAL A 82 -8.74 0.28 -15.58
C VAL A 82 -8.71 -0.32 -16.98
N GLU A 83 -9.82 -0.31 -17.69
CA GLU A 83 -9.95 -0.91 -19.03
C GLU A 83 -8.96 -0.30 -20.04
N SER A 84 -8.71 1.01 -19.94
CA SER A 84 -7.76 1.74 -20.78
C SER A 84 -6.94 2.70 -19.92
N PRO A 85 -5.89 2.21 -19.22
CA PRO A 85 -5.07 3.07 -18.36
C PRO A 85 -4.32 4.11 -19.20
N ASP A 86 -4.24 5.34 -18.69
CA ASP A 86 -3.53 6.42 -19.36
C ASP A 86 -2.03 6.04 -19.52
N PRO A 87 -1.46 6.12 -20.73
CA PRO A 87 -0.05 5.80 -20.96
C PRO A 87 0.93 6.58 -20.07
N ARG A 88 0.56 7.79 -19.63
CA ARG A 88 1.39 8.60 -18.72
C ARG A 88 1.48 7.96 -17.34
N SER A 89 0.41 7.34 -16.85
CA SER A 89 0.42 6.61 -15.57
C SER A 89 1.36 5.39 -15.64
N ILE A 90 1.35 4.66 -16.75
CA ILE A 90 2.28 3.56 -16.98
C ILE A 90 3.73 4.09 -17.07
N ALA A 91 3.94 5.17 -17.81
CA ALA A 91 5.26 5.79 -17.97
C ALA A 91 5.84 6.30 -16.64
N ALA A 92 5.02 6.79 -15.72
CA ALA A 92 5.47 7.23 -14.39
C ALA A 92 5.99 6.05 -13.54
N ILE A 93 5.34 4.88 -13.59
CA ILE A 93 5.83 3.67 -12.92
C ILE A 93 7.17 3.22 -13.50
N GLU A 94 7.28 3.19 -14.82
CA GLU A 94 8.51 2.90 -15.54
C GLU A 94 9.65 3.88 -15.18
N ALA A 95 9.35 5.19 -15.14
CA ALA A 95 10.28 6.23 -14.74
C ALA A 95 10.76 6.01 -13.29
N LYS A 96 9.87 5.61 -12.38
CA LYS A 96 10.26 5.27 -11.00
C LYS A 96 11.28 4.14 -10.96
N ARG A 97 11.07 3.06 -11.72
CA ARG A 97 12.02 1.96 -11.81
C ARG A 97 13.36 2.36 -12.45
N LYS A 98 13.32 3.19 -13.50
CA LYS A 98 14.54 3.75 -14.11
C LYS A 98 15.34 4.59 -13.11
N TRP A 99 14.65 5.43 -12.34
CA TRP A 99 15.31 6.22 -11.30
C TRP A 99 15.95 5.34 -10.22
N LEU A 100 15.27 4.27 -9.78
CA LEU A 100 15.83 3.31 -8.82
C LEU A 100 17.11 2.62 -9.34
N ARG A 101 17.22 2.41 -10.66
CA ARG A 101 18.42 1.87 -11.31
C ARG A 101 19.49 2.95 -11.64
N GLY A 102 19.21 4.22 -11.33
CA GLY A 102 20.09 5.33 -11.63
C GLY A 102 20.17 5.70 -13.12
N GLU A 103 19.18 5.29 -13.92
CA GLU A 103 19.13 5.54 -15.37
C GLU A 103 18.60 6.93 -15.72
N ILE A 104 17.83 7.53 -14.82
CA ILE A 104 17.29 8.89 -14.95
C ILE A 104 17.52 9.69 -13.67
N THR A 105 17.46 11.01 -13.79
CA THR A 105 17.59 11.97 -12.69
C THR A 105 16.29 12.09 -11.90
N GLY A 106 16.36 12.72 -10.70
CA GLY A 106 15.18 13.06 -9.93
C GLY A 106 14.26 14.08 -10.62
N ALA A 107 14.81 14.95 -11.46
CA ALA A 107 14.03 15.92 -12.25
C ALA A 107 13.18 15.21 -13.32
N GLU A 108 13.79 14.28 -14.07
CA GLU A 108 13.07 13.47 -15.07
C GLU A 108 11.99 12.57 -14.44
N LEU A 109 12.23 12.05 -13.22
CA LEU A 109 11.19 11.34 -12.46
C LEU A 109 10.04 12.28 -12.07
N TYR A 110 10.34 13.50 -11.63
CA TYR A 110 9.33 14.50 -11.26
C TYR A 110 8.47 14.88 -12.47
N ASP A 111 9.09 15.11 -13.63
CA ASP A 111 8.36 15.43 -14.87
C ASP A 111 7.38 14.31 -15.26
N ALA A 112 7.82 13.04 -15.17
CA ALA A 112 6.96 11.89 -15.45
C ALA A 112 5.79 11.77 -14.43
N TRP A 113 6.02 12.12 -13.16
CA TRP A 113 4.97 12.14 -12.15
C TRP A 113 3.97 13.28 -12.38
N ASP A 114 4.45 14.46 -12.76
CA ASP A 114 3.61 15.63 -13.03
C ASP A 114 2.68 15.38 -14.24
N ASP A 115 3.21 14.77 -15.29
CA ASP A 115 2.43 14.36 -16.48
C ASP A 115 1.32 13.35 -16.10
N ALA A 116 1.64 12.36 -15.26
CA ALA A 116 0.66 11.36 -14.79
C ALA A 116 -0.39 11.98 -13.86
N SER A 117 0.02 12.89 -12.97
CA SER A 117 -0.89 13.62 -12.07
C SER A 117 -1.87 14.49 -12.86
N GLY A 118 -1.40 15.17 -13.89
CA GLY A 118 -2.24 15.94 -14.81
C GLY A 118 -3.30 15.07 -15.51
N ALA A 119 -2.90 13.85 -15.92
CA ALA A 119 -3.83 12.89 -16.51
C ALA A 119 -4.92 12.43 -15.52
N ALA A 120 -4.52 12.11 -14.29
CA ALA A 120 -5.45 11.69 -13.24
C ALA A 120 -6.43 12.81 -12.85
N CYS A 121 -5.96 14.06 -12.78
CA CYS A 121 -6.82 15.22 -12.54
C CYS A 121 -7.83 15.44 -13.67
N ALA A 122 -7.42 15.29 -14.94
CA ALA A 122 -8.32 15.43 -16.08
C ALA A 122 -9.40 14.33 -16.05
N ALA A 123 -9.02 13.07 -15.82
CA ALA A 123 -9.95 11.95 -15.68
C ALA A 123 -10.92 12.13 -14.50
N ALA A 124 -10.44 12.67 -13.37
CA ALA A 124 -11.29 12.97 -12.21
C ALA A 124 -12.27 14.11 -12.50
N GLN A 125 -11.88 15.11 -13.27
CA GLN A 125 -12.77 16.21 -13.67
C GLN A 125 -13.86 15.72 -14.62
N ASP A 126 -13.53 14.87 -15.60
CA ASP A 126 -14.51 14.27 -16.50
C ASP A 126 -15.50 13.37 -15.74
N SER A 127 -15.03 12.59 -14.78
CA SER A 127 -15.90 11.77 -13.92
C SER A 127 -16.77 12.61 -12.97
N ALA A 128 -16.27 13.75 -12.48
CA ALA A 128 -17.06 14.67 -11.66
C ALA A 128 -18.19 15.36 -12.43
N GLN A 129 -17.99 15.64 -13.73
CA GLN A 129 -19.04 16.15 -14.61
C GLN A 129 -20.14 15.11 -14.84
N VAL A 130 -19.77 13.84 -15.00
CA VAL A 130 -20.71 12.70 -15.08
C VAL A 130 -21.37 12.45 -13.73
N ALA A 131 -20.62 12.53 -12.63
CA ALA A 131 -21.13 12.33 -11.26
C ALA A 131 -22.12 13.42 -10.82
N ALA A 132 -21.99 14.66 -11.32
CA ALA A 132 -22.97 15.72 -11.06
C ALA A 132 -24.34 15.41 -11.69
N TRP A 133 -24.38 14.64 -12.77
CA TRP A 133 -25.62 14.14 -13.39
C TRP A 133 -26.18 12.92 -12.67
N ASP A 134 -25.33 12.10 -12.06
CA ASP A 134 -25.72 10.87 -11.35
C ASP A 134 -25.99 11.09 -9.86
N ALA A 135 -25.63 12.24 -9.28
CA ALA A 135 -25.85 12.55 -7.86
C ALA A 135 -27.31 12.47 -7.41
N ALA A 136 -28.26 12.70 -8.31
CA ALA A 136 -29.69 12.49 -8.06
C ALA A 136 -30.09 10.99 -7.98
N ARG A 137 -29.25 10.10 -8.49
CA ARG A 137 -29.44 8.64 -8.49
C ARG A 137 -28.72 7.96 -7.32
N ALA A 138 -27.71 8.61 -6.75
CA ALA A 138 -26.77 8.03 -5.79
C ALA A 138 -27.37 7.80 -4.38
N ALA A 139 -28.35 8.58 -3.96
CA ALA A 139 -28.91 8.48 -2.59
C ALA A 139 -29.50 7.11 -2.24
N ALA A 140 -29.93 6.32 -3.24
CA ALA A 140 -30.44 4.96 -3.01
C ALA A 140 -29.34 3.86 -3.12
N MET A 141 -28.16 4.22 -3.65
CA MET A 141 -27.02 3.30 -3.84
C MET A 141 -25.96 3.41 -2.73
N ASP A 142 -25.98 4.51 -1.96
CA ASP A 142 -24.93 4.79 -0.97
C ASP A 142 -24.83 3.72 0.14
N ALA A 143 -25.93 3.14 0.57
CA ALA A 143 -25.91 2.08 1.58
C ALA A 143 -25.36 0.73 1.05
N ALA A 144 -25.57 0.43 -0.23
CA ALA A 144 -25.04 -0.77 -0.87
C ALA A 144 -23.56 -0.59 -1.28
N TRP A 145 -23.15 0.67 -1.55
CA TRP A 145 -21.79 1.01 -1.91
C TRP A 145 -20.84 0.96 -0.70
N ALA A 146 -21.30 1.40 0.48
CA ALA A 146 -20.49 1.37 1.69
C ALA A 146 -20.02 -0.07 2.03
N ALA A 147 -20.94 -1.05 1.99
CA ALA A 147 -20.59 -2.44 2.25
C ALA A 147 -19.67 -3.05 1.18
N THR A 148 -19.89 -2.71 -0.11
CA THR A 148 -19.03 -3.21 -1.20
C THR A 148 -17.67 -2.51 -1.26
N MET A 149 -17.57 -1.27 -0.79
CA MET A 149 -16.28 -0.57 -0.70
C MET A 149 -15.40 -1.13 0.41
N ASP A 150 -15.95 -1.44 1.58
CA ASP A 150 -15.17 -2.03 2.68
C ASP A 150 -14.61 -3.39 2.28
N ASP A 151 -15.40 -4.26 1.65
CA ASP A 151 -14.93 -5.56 1.14
C ASP A 151 -13.88 -5.40 0.03
N ALA A 152 -14.02 -4.42 -0.85
CA ALA A 152 -13.04 -4.14 -1.91
C ALA A 152 -11.73 -3.58 -1.36
N TRP A 153 -11.80 -2.74 -0.33
CA TRP A 153 -10.63 -2.23 0.38
C TRP A 153 -9.87 -3.34 1.10
N ASP A 154 -10.60 -4.23 1.79
CA ASP A 154 -9.98 -5.36 2.49
C ASP A 154 -9.34 -6.33 1.51
N ALA A 155 -10.00 -6.64 0.39
CA ALA A 155 -9.43 -7.48 -0.67
C ALA A 155 -8.16 -6.86 -1.31
N ALA A 156 -8.16 -5.53 -1.54
CA ALA A 156 -6.98 -4.83 -2.03
C ALA A 156 -5.82 -4.90 -1.03
N ARG A 157 -6.09 -4.70 0.27
CA ARG A 157 -5.08 -4.80 1.33
C ARG A 157 -4.50 -6.19 1.48
N GLU A 158 -5.31 -7.24 1.38
CA GLU A 158 -4.81 -8.61 1.39
C GLU A 158 -3.92 -8.89 0.17
N HIS A 159 -4.27 -8.38 -1.00
CA HIS A 159 -3.43 -8.50 -2.19
C HIS A 159 -2.10 -7.73 -2.04
N GLU A 160 -2.11 -6.54 -1.47
CA GLU A 160 -0.88 -5.79 -1.14
C GLU A 160 0.03 -6.58 -0.18
N VAL A 161 -0.54 -7.27 0.80
CA VAL A 161 0.22 -8.17 1.70
C VAL A 161 0.89 -9.29 0.91
N GLU A 162 0.22 -9.90 -0.08
CA GLU A 162 0.82 -10.94 -0.92
C GLU A 162 1.95 -10.39 -1.79
N ILE A 163 1.74 -9.26 -2.45
CA ILE A 163 2.81 -8.58 -3.22
C ILE A 163 4.07 -8.38 -2.36
N LEU A 164 3.89 -7.91 -1.13
CA LEU A 164 5.02 -7.65 -0.24
C LEU A 164 5.71 -8.94 0.21
N ARG A 165 4.93 -10.01 0.47
CA ARG A 165 5.48 -11.34 0.79
C ARG A 165 6.35 -11.90 -0.33
N GLU A 166 5.90 -11.79 -1.56
CA GLU A 166 6.65 -12.23 -2.74
C GLU A 166 7.96 -11.48 -2.88
N LEU A 167 7.93 -10.16 -2.82
CA LEU A 167 9.13 -9.32 -2.88
C LEU A 167 10.17 -9.65 -1.81
N LEU A 168 9.72 -9.88 -0.56
CA LEU A 168 10.61 -10.22 0.54
C LEU A 168 11.24 -11.61 0.38
N LYS A 169 10.54 -12.57 -0.24
CA LYS A 169 11.08 -13.89 -0.58
C LYS A 169 12.10 -13.79 -1.72
N GLU A 170 11.81 -13.00 -2.76
CA GLU A 170 12.72 -12.75 -3.88
C GLU A 170 14.03 -12.09 -3.40
N GLY A 171 13.93 -11.05 -2.56
CA GLY A 171 15.09 -10.34 -2.00
C GLY A 171 15.88 -11.14 -0.96
N GLY A 172 15.28 -12.13 -0.32
CA GLY A 172 15.97 -13.00 0.66
C GLY A 172 16.81 -14.11 0.03
N ASN A 173 16.71 -14.32 -1.28
CA ASN A 173 17.46 -15.33 -2.03
C ASN A 173 18.69 -14.76 -2.77
N GLN A 174 19.02 -13.51 -2.60
CA GLN A 174 20.22 -12.85 -3.11
C GLN A 174 21.21 -12.60 -1.96
#